data_7093c69264ef904e2b5f8e34d1340d9a
#
_entry.id   7093c69264ef904e2b5f8e34d1340d9a
#
_cell.length_a   1.000
_cell.length_b   1.000
_cell.length_c   1.000
_cell.angle_alpha   90.00
_cell.angle_beta   90.00
_cell.angle_gamma   90.00
#
_symmetry.space_group_name_H-M   'P 1'
#
loop_
_entity.id
_entity.type
_entity.pdbx_description
1 polymer ?
#
loop_
_entity_poly.entity_id
_entity_poly.type
_entity_poly.pdbx_seq_one_letter_code
_entity_poly.pdbx_strand_id
1 'polypeptide(L)'
;MIGGSALTESQGQDHPRPIEKARRTYMGRIVAQPMSHLGASWLVRPERNDEENATEAFDQLGIEPGMTLVDLGCGNGFWTLPMAKACRIATADQPATPANGTSSETPDYTGEVLAVDIQREMLQKLRANMARAKVENIVPILGKVDDPNLPKNEVDMVLLVDVYHEFSHPESMLWAIRESLKPEGVIALLEYRAEDPEVPIKPLHKMPKSQIIKEYTASRLKLVREYNELPWQHLMFFARDDSPLPAIEPK
;
A
#
# COMPACT_ATOMS: atom_id res chain seq x y z
N MET A 1 17.83 46.63 -20.78
CA MET A 1 18.09 45.90 -19.52
C MET A 1 17.00 44.84 -19.38
N ILE A 2 17.33 43.57 -19.65
CA ILE A 2 16.41 42.45 -19.61
C ILE A 2 16.79 41.68 -18.33
N GLY A 3 15.91 41.75 -17.32
CA GLY A 3 16.11 41.03 -16.06
C GLY A 3 15.74 39.55 -16.24
N GLY A 4 16.74 38.67 -16.23
CA GLY A 4 16.54 37.23 -16.18
C GLY A 4 16.12 36.80 -14.78
N SER A 5 14.91 36.27 -14.65
CA SER A 5 14.45 35.60 -13.45
C SER A 5 15.07 34.20 -13.42
N ALA A 6 15.99 33.98 -12.49
CA ALA A 6 16.55 32.67 -12.20
C ALA A 6 15.50 31.83 -11.46
N LEU A 7 14.99 30.81 -12.10
CA LEU A 7 14.25 29.73 -11.45
C LEU A 7 15.26 28.95 -10.61
N THR A 8 15.17 29.08 -9.29
CA THR A 8 15.87 28.20 -8.35
C THR A 8 15.23 26.82 -8.42
N GLU A 9 15.85 25.88 -9.14
CA GLU A 9 15.57 24.46 -8.99
C GLU A 9 15.86 24.05 -7.54
N SER A 10 14.82 23.69 -6.83
CA SER A 10 14.94 23.00 -5.55
C SER A 10 15.58 21.64 -5.82
N GLN A 11 16.88 21.55 -5.61
CA GLN A 11 17.59 20.27 -5.58
C GLN A 11 17.07 19.51 -4.36
N GLY A 12 16.17 18.53 -4.60
CA GLY A 12 15.81 17.57 -3.59
C GLY A 12 17.08 16.91 -3.05
N GLN A 13 17.34 17.06 -1.76
CA GLN A 13 18.48 16.41 -1.12
C GLN A 13 18.29 14.91 -1.24
N ASP A 14 19.12 14.28 -2.05
CA ASP A 14 19.16 12.82 -2.22
C ASP A 14 19.70 12.21 -0.90
N HIS A 15 18.79 11.80 -0.03
CA HIS A 15 19.15 11.15 1.22
C HIS A 15 19.44 9.67 0.94
N PRO A 16 20.58 9.13 1.39
CA PRO A 16 20.91 7.74 1.17
C PRO A 16 19.88 6.82 1.87
N ARG A 17 19.55 5.70 1.21
CA ARG A 17 18.69 4.68 1.78
C ARG A 17 19.27 4.18 3.11
N PRO A 18 18.46 4.05 4.18
CA PRO A 18 18.89 3.48 5.45
C PRO A 18 19.38 2.03 5.28
N ILE A 19 20.53 1.70 5.88
CA ILE A 19 20.98 0.31 6.01
C ILE A 19 20.47 -0.20 7.35
N GLU A 20 19.55 -1.13 7.31
CA GLU A 20 18.86 -1.61 8.50
C GLU A 20 19.06 -3.13 8.69
N LYS A 21 19.09 -3.57 9.95
CA LYS A 21 19.03 -4.97 10.34
C LYS A 21 17.66 -5.30 10.87
N ALA A 22 17.22 -6.57 10.71
CA ALA A 22 15.95 -7.04 11.26
C ALA A 22 15.82 -6.69 12.75
N ARG A 23 14.70 -6.09 13.12
CA ARG A 23 14.43 -5.63 14.48
C ARG A 23 13.37 -6.51 15.15
N ARG A 24 13.58 -6.81 16.41
CA ARG A 24 12.55 -7.40 17.28
C ARG A 24 11.72 -6.32 17.98
N THR A 25 12.29 -5.12 18.12
CA THR A 25 11.60 -3.96 18.72
C THR A 25 11.91 -2.72 17.88
N TYR A 26 10.92 -1.86 17.67
CA TYR A 26 11.08 -0.62 16.95
C TYR A 26 10.37 0.53 17.68
N MET A 27 11.09 1.58 17.99
CA MET A 27 10.61 2.81 18.64
C MET A 27 9.72 2.59 19.89
N GLY A 28 9.92 1.45 20.58
CA GLY A 28 9.21 1.10 21.82
C GLY A 28 8.16 -0.01 21.67
N ARG A 29 7.79 -0.42 20.47
CA ARG A 29 6.91 -1.60 20.25
C ARG A 29 7.71 -2.86 19.94
N ILE A 30 7.09 -4.01 20.18
CA ILE A 30 7.56 -5.31 19.68
C ILE A 30 7.04 -5.50 18.25
N VAL A 31 7.91 -5.93 17.34
CA VAL A 31 7.53 -6.27 15.96
C VAL A 31 6.90 -7.65 15.94
N ALA A 32 5.69 -7.75 15.39
CA ALA A 32 5.00 -9.03 15.26
C ALA A 32 5.67 -9.92 14.19
N GLN A 33 5.41 -11.22 14.25
CA GLN A 33 5.86 -12.13 13.21
C GLN A 33 4.84 -12.17 12.08
N PRO A 34 5.28 -12.20 10.81
CA PRO A 34 4.39 -12.33 9.67
C PRO A 34 3.51 -13.56 9.75
N MET A 35 2.25 -13.41 9.33
CA MET A 35 1.34 -14.54 9.22
C MET A 35 1.83 -15.49 8.12
N SER A 36 1.89 -16.79 8.44
CA SER A 36 2.21 -17.81 7.43
C SER A 36 1.13 -17.89 6.34
N HIS A 37 1.55 -18.19 5.08
CA HIS A 37 0.64 -18.49 3.97
C HIS A 37 -0.39 -19.61 4.27
N LEU A 38 -0.13 -20.44 5.29
CA LEU A 38 -1.10 -21.45 5.76
C LEU A 38 -2.35 -20.81 6.38
N GLY A 39 -2.24 -19.59 6.89
CA GLY A 39 -3.35 -18.79 7.41
C GLY A 39 -4.16 -18.02 6.34
N ALA A 40 -3.84 -18.17 5.05
CA ALA A 40 -4.46 -17.38 3.97
C ALA A 40 -5.99 -17.48 3.90
N SER A 41 -6.60 -18.57 4.40
CA SER A 41 -8.06 -18.71 4.46
C SER A 41 -8.72 -17.71 5.41
N TRP A 42 -8.01 -17.27 6.46
CA TRP A 42 -8.50 -16.28 7.38
C TRP A 42 -8.69 -14.90 6.71
N LEU A 43 -7.87 -14.57 5.71
CA LEU A 43 -7.93 -13.29 4.97
C LEU A 43 -9.22 -13.12 4.15
N VAL A 44 -9.88 -14.21 3.82
CA VAL A 44 -11.10 -14.25 2.99
C VAL A 44 -12.30 -14.84 3.72
N ARG A 45 -12.29 -14.80 5.06
CA ARG A 45 -13.41 -15.29 5.89
C ARG A 45 -14.68 -14.50 5.57
N PRO A 46 -15.85 -15.15 5.53
CA PRO A 46 -17.11 -14.47 5.19
C PRO A 46 -17.47 -13.33 6.15
N GLU A 47 -17.08 -13.46 7.42
CA GLU A 47 -17.38 -12.54 8.51
C GLU A 47 -16.58 -11.23 8.42
N ARG A 48 -15.52 -11.18 7.60
CA ARG A 48 -14.57 -10.08 7.55
C ARG A 48 -15.24 -8.71 7.33
N ASN A 49 -16.25 -8.66 6.45
CA ASN A 49 -16.94 -7.40 6.20
C ASN A 49 -17.78 -6.94 7.39
N ASP A 50 -18.40 -7.87 8.12
CA ASP A 50 -19.20 -7.54 9.32
C ASP A 50 -18.30 -7.09 10.48
N GLU A 51 -17.08 -7.62 10.56
CA GLU A 51 -16.08 -7.32 11.59
C GLU A 51 -15.33 -6.01 11.33
N GLU A 52 -14.85 -5.82 10.10
CA GLU A 52 -13.92 -4.75 9.73
C GLU A 52 -14.58 -3.63 8.91
N ASN A 53 -15.78 -3.87 8.36
CA ASN A 53 -16.45 -3.01 7.38
C ASN A 53 -15.54 -2.73 6.17
N ALA A 54 -14.99 -3.80 5.58
CA ALA A 54 -14.02 -3.72 4.49
C ALA A 54 -14.59 -2.98 3.26
N THR A 55 -15.91 -3.03 3.04
CA THR A 55 -16.57 -2.29 1.95
C THR A 55 -16.43 -0.78 2.17
N GLU A 56 -16.76 -0.28 3.36
CA GLU A 56 -16.60 1.13 3.70
C GLU A 56 -15.13 1.55 3.62
N ALA A 57 -14.23 0.73 4.19
CA ALA A 57 -12.80 1.01 4.11
C ALA A 57 -12.33 1.14 2.66
N PHE A 58 -12.81 0.28 1.75
CA PHE A 58 -12.50 0.33 0.33
C PHE A 58 -13.02 1.61 -0.33
N ASP A 59 -14.26 1.99 -0.06
CA ASP A 59 -14.86 3.23 -0.60
C ASP A 59 -14.09 4.47 -0.13
N GLN A 60 -13.59 4.44 1.10
CA GLN A 60 -12.78 5.52 1.66
C GLN A 60 -11.37 5.60 1.04
N LEU A 61 -10.88 4.60 0.30
CA LEU A 61 -9.59 4.71 -0.41
C LEU A 61 -9.64 5.79 -1.49
N GLY A 62 -10.80 6.02 -2.13
CA GLY A 62 -10.94 7.02 -3.18
C GLY A 62 -10.16 6.65 -4.44
N ILE A 63 -10.20 5.37 -4.82
CA ILE A 63 -9.50 4.87 -6.00
C ILE A 63 -10.16 5.42 -7.26
N GLU A 64 -9.36 6.03 -8.13
CA GLU A 64 -9.79 6.56 -9.42
C GLU A 64 -9.22 5.73 -10.59
N PRO A 65 -9.95 5.67 -11.73
CA PRO A 65 -9.42 5.04 -12.94
C PRO A 65 -8.12 5.68 -13.40
N GLY A 66 -7.14 4.85 -13.81
CA GLY A 66 -5.84 5.30 -14.27
C GLY A 66 -4.76 5.38 -13.19
N MET A 67 -5.09 5.17 -11.92
CA MET A 67 -4.10 5.15 -10.83
C MET A 67 -3.17 3.96 -10.92
N THR A 68 -1.90 4.17 -10.57
CA THR A 68 -0.92 3.13 -10.23
C THR A 68 -0.99 2.88 -8.73
N LEU A 69 -1.48 1.71 -8.34
CA LEU A 69 -1.73 1.33 -6.96
C LEU A 69 -0.74 0.24 -6.52
N VAL A 70 -0.46 0.19 -5.22
CA VAL A 70 0.30 -0.88 -4.59
C VAL A 70 -0.56 -1.51 -3.50
N ASP A 71 -0.65 -2.85 -3.49
CA ASP A 71 -1.15 -3.64 -2.37
C ASP A 71 0.05 -4.35 -1.73
N LEU A 72 0.55 -3.83 -0.61
CA LEU A 72 1.76 -4.32 0.03
C LEU A 72 1.42 -5.24 1.21
N GLY A 73 1.86 -6.50 1.13
CA GLY A 73 1.34 -7.59 1.94
C GLY A 73 0.04 -8.13 1.34
N CYS A 74 -0.02 -8.23 0.01
CA CYS A 74 -1.25 -8.50 -0.75
C CYS A 74 -1.89 -9.87 -0.45
N GLY A 75 -1.14 -10.79 0.17
CA GLY A 75 -1.62 -12.13 0.48
C GLY A 75 -2.17 -12.85 -0.75
N ASN A 76 -3.40 -13.33 -0.66
CA ASN A 76 -4.09 -14.01 -1.75
C ASN A 76 -4.93 -13.08 -2.65
N GLY A 77 -4.87 -11.74 -2.42
CA GLY A 77 -5.47 -10.73 -3.28
C GLY A 77 -6.86 -10.25 -2.87
N PHE A 78 -7.21 -10.31 -1.58
CA PHE A 78 -8.50 -9.82 -1.07
C PHE A 78 -8.74 -8.35 -1.45
N TRP A 79 -7.75 -7.48 -1.23
CA TRP A 79 -7.79 -6.06 -1.61
C TRP A 79 -7.34 -5.84 -3.07
N THR A 80 -6.33 -6.59 -3.53
CA THR A 80 -5.76 -6.45 -4.87
C THR A 80 -6.80 -6.54 -5.98
N LEU A 81 -7.70 -7.54 -5.93
CA LEU A 81 -8.67 -7.78 -6.99
C LEU A 81 -9.71 -6.66 -7.15
N PRO A 82 -10.35 -6.15 -6.07
CA PRO A 82 -11.24 -4.99 -6.18
C PRO A 82 -10.48 -3.71 -6.58
N MET A 83 -9.27 -3.46 -6.06
CA MET A 83 -8.44 -2.32 -6.46
C MET A 83 -8.17 -2.32 -7.96
N ALA A 84 -7.77 -3.46 -8.53
CA ALA A 84 -7.50 -3.59 -9.96
C ALA A 84 -8.73 -3.35 -10.84
N LYS A 85 -9.91 -3.74 -10.37
CA LYS A 85 -11.18 -3.44 -11.06
C LYS A 85 -11.52 -1.96 -11.00
N ALA A 86 -11.28 -1.30 -9.86
CA ALA A 86 -11.62 0.09 -9.65
C ALA A 86 -10.69 1.05 -10.44
N CYS A 87 -9.37 0.77 -10.49
CA CYS A 87 -8.43 1.64 -11.18
C CYS A 87 -8.38 1.41 -12.71
N ARG A 88 -9.04 0.36 -13.22
CA ARG A 88 -9.01 0.03 -14.65
C ARG A 88 -9.76 1.07 -15.47
N ILE A 89 -9.12 1.65 -16.48
CA ILE A 89 -9.82 2.35 -17.57
C ILE A 89 -10.19 1.29 -18.61
N ALA A 90 -11.49 1.14 -18.88
CA ALA A 90 -11.94 0.42 -20.05
C ALA A 90 -11.60 1.29 -21.27
N THR A 91 -10.62 0.90 -22.07
CA THR A 91 -10.44 1.47 -23.39
C THR A 91 -11.63 1.01 -24.26
N ALA A 92 -12.69 1.80 -24.28
CA ALA A 92 -13.73 1.71 -25.27
C ALA A 92 -13.09 2.15 -26.60
N ASP A 93 -12.99 1.25 -27.57
CA ASP A 93 -12.48 1.42 -28.93
C ASP A 93 -11.08 0.86 -29.24
N GLN A 94 -10.84 -0.40 -28.88
CA GLN A 94 -9.98 -1.19 -29.78
C GLN A 94 -10.78 -2.42 -30.24
N PRO A 95 -11.03 -2.58 -31.55
CA PRO A 95 -11.60 -3.82 -32.07
C PRO A 95 -10.62 -4.94 -31.77
N ALA A 96 -11.14 -6.06 -31.25
CA ALA A 96 -10.38 -7.27 -31.01
C ALA A 96 -9.55 -7.61 -32.26
N THR A 97 -8.24 -7.38 -32.21
CA THR A 97 -7.34 -7.78 -33.30
C THR A 97 -7.31 -9.31 -33.30
N PRO A 98 -7.58 -9.97 -34.42
CA PRO A 98 -7.59 -11.43 -34.47
C PRO A 98 -6.19 -11.96 -34.14
N ALA A 99 -6.16 -12.96 -33.29
CA ALA A 99 -4.96 -13.68 -32.87
C ALA A 99 -4.19 -14.27 -34.06
N ASN A 100 -3.21 -13.55 -34.58
CA ASN A 100 -2.13 -14.08 -35.41
C ASN A 100 -0.98 -13.08 -35.40
N GLY A 101 0.00 -13.31 -34.55
CA GLY A 101 1.25 -12.56 -34.57
C GLY A 101 1.90 -12.46 -33.19
N THR A 102 3.08 -13.03 -33.08
CA THR A 102 4.04 -12.86 -31.98
C THR A 102 4.40 -11.40 -31.80
N SER A 103 3.65 -10.67 -30.98
CA SER A 103 4.09 -9.40 -30.39
C SER A 103 3.84 -9.47 -28.89
N SER A 104 4.90 -9.29 -28.13
CA SER A 104 4.85 -9.08 -26.67
C SER A 104 4.32 -7.65 -26.39
N GLU A 105 3.12 -7.35 -26.85
CA GLU A 105 2.44 -6.12 -26.50
C GLU A 105 1.79 -6.34 -25.15
N THR A 106 2.36 -5.69 -24.11
CA THR A 106 1.66 -5.48 -22.85
C THR A 106 0.33 -4.82 -23.16
N PRO A 107 -0.80 -5.35 -22.65
CA PRO A 107 -2.09 -4.70 -22.84
C PRO A 107 -2.00 -3.25 -22.35
N ASP A 108 -2.46 -2.32 -23.16
CA ASP A 108 -2.48 -0.88 -22.84
C ASP A 108 -3.58 -0.59 -21.80
N TYR A 109 -3.37 -1.10 -20.56
CA TYR A 109 -4.23 -0.78 -19.43
C TYR A 109 -3.68 0.47 -18.74
N THR A 110 -4.41 1.56 -18.81
CA THR A 110 -4.21 2.67 -17.90
C THR A 110 -4.86 2.29 -16.56
N GLY A 111 -4.06 2.26 -15.50
CA GLY A 111 -4.46 1.82 -14.16
C GLY A 111 -4.08 0.37 -13.88
N GLU A 112 -3.16 0.19 -12.92
CA GLU A 112 -2.63 -1.11 -12.54
C GLU A 112 -2.44 -1.24 -11.03
N VAL A 113 -2.33 -2.47 -10.54
CA VAL A 113 -1.99 -2.77 -9.15
C VAL A 113 -0.70 -3.58 -9.09
N LEU A 114 0.32 -3.02 -8.45
CA LEU A 114 1.54 -3.71 -8.06
C LEU A 114 1.25 -4.48 -6.76
N ALA A 115 1.10 -5.79 -6.84
CA ALA A 115 0.74 -6.64 -5.72
C ALA A 115 2.00 -7.28 -5.11
N VAL A 116 2.42 -6.77 -3.96
CA VAL A 116 3.69 -7.14 -3.32
C VAL A 116 3.46 -8.06 -2.14
N ASP A 117 4.18 -9.17 -2.10
CA ASP A 117 4.26 -10.05 -0.93
C ASP A 117 5.66 -10.65 -0.82
N ILE A 118 6.11 -10.95 0.41
CA ILE A 118 7.40 -11.61 0.66
C ILE A 118 7.30 -13.14 0.55
N GLN A 119 6.09 -13.71 0.54
CA GLN A 119 5.84 -15.15 0.46
C GLN A 119 5.42 -15.55 -0.96
N ARG A 120 6.23 -16.38 -1.60
CA ARG A 120 5.96 -16.90 -2.97
C ARG A 120 4.63 -17.65 -3.05
N GLU A 121 4.26 -18.35 -2.00
CA GLU A 121 3.02 -19.13 -1.89
C GLU A 121 1.78 -18.22 -1.89
N MET A 122 1.87 -17.03 -1.30
CA MET A 122 0.80 -16.02 -1.37
C MET A 122 0.62 -15.53 -2.81
N LEU A 123 1.71 -15.18 -3.49
CA LEU A 123 1.67 -14.76 -4.89
C LEU A 123 1.18 -15.87 -5.83
N GLN A 124 1.42 -17.15 -5.54
CA GLN A 124 0.83 -18.27 -6.29
C GLN A 124 -0.70 -18.31 -6.13
N LYS A 125 -1.20 -18.12 -4.89
CA LYS A 125 -2.65 -18.02 -4.62
C LYS A 125 -3.26 -16.81 -5.32
N LEU A 126 -2.59 -15.65 -5.27
CA LEU A 126 -3.01 -14.45 -5.99
C LEU A 126 -3.16 -14.71 -7.49
N ARG A 127 -2.13 -15.29 -8.15
CA ARG A 127 -2.20 -15.63 -9.60
C ARG A 127 -3.38 -16.55 -9.95
N ALA A 128 -3.66 -17.55 -9.11
CA ALA A 128 -4.81 -18.41 -9.30
C ALA A 128 -6.14 -17.64 -9.19
N ASN A 129 -6.23 -16.68 -8.25
CA ASN A 129 -7.41 -15.85 -8.07
C ASN A 129 -7.57 -14.82 -9.21
N MET A 130 -6.47 -14.23 -9.71
CA MET A 130 -6.47 -13.36 -10.90
C MET A 130 -7.05 -14.10 -12.13
N ALA A 131 -6.55 -15.30 -12.41
CA ALA A 131 -7.03 -16.12 -13.52
C ALA A 131 -8.52 -16.46 -13.39
N ARG A 132 -8.98 -16.82 -12.19
CA ARG A 132 -10.39 -17.11 -11.91
C ARG A 132 -11.28 -15.87 -12.09
N ALA A 133 -10.81 -14.72 -11.63
CA ALA A 133 -11.53 -13.44 -11.72
C ALA A 133 -11.39 -12.77 -13.09
N LYS A 134 -10.52 -13.27 -13.97
CA LYS A 134 -10.18 -12.68 -15.29
C LYS A 134 -9.73 -11.21 -15.15
N VAL A 135 -8.85 -10.93 -14.18
CA VAL A 135 -8.27 -9.61 -13.94
C VAL A 135 -6.81 -9.66 -14.37
N GLU A 136 -6.40 -8.75 -15.26
CA GLU A 136 -5.10 -8.77 -15.94
C GLU A 136 -4.19 -7.60 -15.56
N ASN A 137 -4.75 -6.48 -15.06
CA ASN A 137 -4.01 -5.30 -14.66
C ASN A 137 -3.44 -5.40 -13.23
N ILE A 138 -2.87 -6.55 -12.90
CA ILE A 138 -2.18 -6.79 -11.63
C ILE A 138 -0.78 -7.34 -11.94
N VAL A 139 0.24 -6.75 -11.32
CA VAL A 139 1.63 -7.18 -11.42
C VAL A 139 2.08 -7.78 -10.08
N PRO A 140 2.12 -9.12 -9.94
CA PRO A 140 2.59 -9.76 -8.72
C PRO A 140 4.11 -9.62 -8.56
N ILE A 141 4.56 -8.99 -7.47
CA ILE A 141 5.96 -8.71 -7.17
C ILE A 141 6.39 -9.47 -5.91
N LEU A 142 7.48 -10.20 -6.00
CA LEU A 142 8.13 -10.77 -4.82
C LEU A 142 9.00 -9.69 -4.17
N GLY A 143 8.51 -9.14 -3.07
CA GLY A 143 9.23 -8.17 -2.25
C GLY A 143 10.29 -8.84 -1.38
N LYS A 144 11.13 -8.01 -0.75
CA LYS A 144 12.05 -8.38 0.32
C LYS A 144 11.54 -7.78 1.62
N VAL A 145 12.10 -8.24 2.75
CA VAL A 145 11.74 -7.73 4.08
C VAL A 145 12.14 -6.26 4.31
N ASP A 146 13.03 -5.73 3.48
CA ASP A 146 13.58 -4.38 3.55
C ASP A 146 13.38 -3.57 2.26
N ASP A 147 12.79 -4.18 1.23
CA ASP A 147 12.60 -3.56 -0.09
C ASP A 147 11.39 -4.15 -0.82
N PRO A 148 10.35 -3.37 -1.07
CA PRO A 148 9.17 -3.84 -1.79
C PRO A 148 9.41 -3.96 -3.31
N ASN A 149 10.58 -3.57 -3.83
CA ASN A 149 10.92 -3.53 -5.26
C ASN A 149 9.95 -2.68 -6.10
N LEU A 150 9.57 -1.51 -5.61
CA LEU A 150 8.66 -0.58 -6.30
C LEU A 150 9.41 0.40 -7.21
N PRO A 151 8.78 0.86 -8.29
CA PRO A 151 9.30 1.95 -9.11
C PRO A 151 9.31 3.26 -8.30
N LYS A 152 10.21 4.20 -8.65
CA LYS A 152 10.32 5.48 -7.96
C LYS A 152 9.42 6.53 -8.60
N ASN A 153 8.72 7.33 -7.77
CA ASN A 153 7.87 8.46 -8.18
C ASN A 153 6.76 8.08 -9.19
N GLU A 154 6.25 6.86 -9.14
CA GLU A 154 5.24 6.37 -10.08
C GLU A 154 3.93 5.94 -9.40
N VAL A 155 3.91 5.83 -8.07
CA VAL A 155 2.79 5.26 -7.31
C VAL A 155 1.87 6.36 -6.80
N ASP A 156 0.57 6.23 -7.07
CA ASP A 156 -0.48 7.12 -6.56
C ASP A 156 -0.89 6.74 -5.14
N MET A 157 -0.99 5.44 -4.84
CA MET A 157 -1.35 4.96 -3.51
C MET A 157 -0.66 3.63 -3.19
N VAL A 158 -0.13 3.53 -1.97
CA VAL A 158 0.31 2.26 -1.36
C VAL A 158 -0.68 1.90 -0.26
N LEU A 159 -1.37 0.78 -0.41
CA LEU A 159 -2.27 0.22 0.61
C LEU A 159 -1.48 -0.76 1.48
N LEU A 160 -1.62 -0.61 2.79
CA LEU A 160 -1.11 -1.49 3.84
C LEU A 160 -2.29 -1.90 4.72
N VAL A 161 -2.63 -3.20 4.76
CA VAL A 161 -3.73 -3.69 5.58
C VAL A 161 -3.22 -4.74 6.56
N ASP A 162 -3.20 -4.40 7.83
CA ASP A 162 -2.81 -5.29 8.94
C ASP A 162 -1.44 -5.95 8.71
N VAL A 163 -0.48 -5.20 8.15
CA VAL A 163 0.83 -5.71 7.76
C VAL A 163 2.00 -4.88 8.28
N TYR A 164 1.80 -3.57 8.52
CA TYR A 164 2.90 -2.70 8.96
C TYR A 164 3.49 -3.12 10.30
N HIS A 165 2.66 -3.59 11.23
CA HIS A 165 3.11 -4.08 12.54
C HIS A 165 4.09 -5.26 12.46
N GLU A 166 4.16 -5.94 11.30
CA GLU A 166 5.04 -7.08 11.02
C GLU A 166 6.39 -6.66 10.38
N PHE A 167 6.58 -5.39 10.01
CA PHE A 167 7.81 -4.95 9.33
C PHE A 167 9.02 -5.10 10.24
N SER A 168 9.90 -6.06 9.90
CA SER A 168 11.18 -6.26 10.59
C SER A 168 12.24 -5.22 10.24
N HIS A 169 12.06 -4.49 9.13
CA HIS A 169 12.92 -3.42 8.65
C HIS A 169 12.07 -2.16 8.34
N PRO A 170 11.42 -1.56 9.36
CA PRO A 170 10.43 -0.52 9.12
C PRO A 170 11.01 0.75 8.49
N GLU A 171 12.23 1.17 8.86
CA GLU A 171 12.86 2.35 8.28
C GLU A 171 13.17 2.17 6.79
N SER A 172 13.79 1.03 6.42
CA SER A 172 14.12 0.73 5.03
C SER A 172 12.87 0.58 4.16
N MET A 173 11.84 -0.07 4.71
CA MET A 173 10.59 -0.30 4.01
C MET A 173 9.82 1.00 3.80
N LEU A 174 9.61 1.81 4.85
CA LEU A 174 8.94 3.11 4.74
C LEU A 174 9.72 4.07 3.83
N TRP A 175 11.05 4.02 3.85
CA TRP A 175 11.87 4.78 2.93
C TRP A 175 11.58 4.39 1.47
N ALA A 176 11.62 3.10 1.15
CA ALA A 176 11.37 2.61 -0.20
C ALA A 176 9.94 2.94 -0.68
N ILE A 177 8.94 2.80 0.20
CA ILE A 177 7.56 3.21 -0.07
C ILE A 177 7.50 4.72 -0.36
N ARG A 178 8.11 5.55 0.50
CA ARG A 178 8.15 7.01 0.31
C ARG A 178 8.74 7.40 -1.05
N GLU A 179 9.85 6.75 -1.46
CA GLU A 179 10.51 7.00 -2.74
C GLU A 179 9.67 6.56 -3.96
N SER A 180 8.75 5.60 -3.77
CA SER A 180 7.86 5.15 -4.84
C SER A 180 6.70 6.12 -5.11
N LEU A 181 6.30 6.91 -4.09
CA LEU A 181 5.16 7.81 -4.20
C LEU A 181 5.41 8.97 -5.14
N LYS A 182 4.42 9.26 -5.98
CA LYS A 182 4.31 10.56 -6.68
C LYS A 182 4.25 11.71 -5.69
N PRO A 183 4.43 12.99 -6.12
CA PRO A 183 4.37 14.14 -5.20
C PRO A 183 3.07 14.22 -4.38
N GLU A 184 1.94 13.83 -4.95
CA GLU A 184 0.63 13.77 -4.26
C GLU A 184 0.23 12.35 -3.87
N GLY A 185 1.12 11.37 -4.07
CA GLY A 185 0.89 9.99 -3.69
C GLY A 185 0.78 9.80 -2.18
N VAL A 186 0.01 8.80 -1.77
CA VAL A 186 -0.29 8.54 -0.36
C VAL A 186 -0.06 7.08 0.02
N ILE A 187 0.22 6.84 1.29
CA ILE A 187 0.09 5.55 1.94
C ILE A 187 -1.27 5.51 2.61
N ALA A 188 -2.13 4.57 2.26
CA ALA A 188 -3.35 4.23 2.99
C ALA A 188 -3.03 3.07 3.94
N LEU A 189 -3.08 3.35 5.23
CA LEU A 189 -2.76 2.39 6.29
C LEU A 189 -4.04 1.99 7.03
N LEU A 190 -4.37 0.70 6.99
CA LEU A 190 -5.34 0.06 7.88
C LEU A 190 -4.57 -0.76 8.91
N GLU A 191 -4.85 -0.52 10.20
CA GLU A 191 -4.26 -1.28 11.32
C GLU A 191 -5.28 -1.43 12.45
N TYR A 192 -5.33 -2.60 13.07
CA TYR A 192 -6.21 -2.84 14.21
C TYR A 192 -5.89 -1.91 15.38
N ARG A 193 -6.93 -1.34 15.98
CA ARG A 193 -6.83 -0.40 17.10
C ARG A 193 -6.33 -1.07 18.36
N ALA A 194 -5.21 -0.62 18.89
CA ALA A 194 -4.72 -1.07 20.19
C ALA A 194 -5.42 -0.37 21.37
N GLU A 195 -6.04 0.80 21.12
CA GLU A 195 -6.78 1.59 22.10
C GLU A 195 -8.09 0.91 22.53
N ASP A 196 -8.65 0.06 21.68
CA ASP A 196 -9.90 -0.64 21.96
C ASP A 196 -9.62 -2.07 22.42
N PRO A 197 -9.88 -2.40 23.72
CA PRO A 197 -9.71 -3.74 24.22
C PRO A 197 -10.72 -4.75 23.66
N GLU A 198 -11.87 -4.30 23.14
CA GLU A 198 -12.92 -5.17 22.60
C GLU A 198 -12.58 -5.70 21.19
N VAL A 199 -11.61 -5.09 20.50
CA VAL A 199 -11.12 -5.62 19.22
C VAL A 199 -10.43 -6.98 19.45
N PRO A 200 -10.98 -8.11 18.96
CA PRO A 200 -10.58 -9.47 19.34
C PRO A 200 -9.31 -9.96 18.61
N ILE A 201 -8.34 -9.08 18.47
CA ILE A 201 -7.07 -9.33 17.79
C ILE A 201 -5.94 -9.41 18.82
N LYS A 202 -4.96 -10.29 18.58
CA LYS A 202 -3.80 -10.46 19.45
C LYS A 202 -3.07 -9.13 19.66
N PRO A 203 -2.62 -8.79 20.88
CA PRO A 203 -2.01 -7.47 21.17
C PRO A 203 -0.86 -7.06 20.26
N LEU A 204 -0.01 -8.01 19.81
CA LEU A 204 1.12 -7.70 18.90
C LEU A 204 0.70 -7.35 17.48
N HIS A 205 -0.54 -7.68 17.11
CA HIS A 205 -1.12 -7.37 15.79
C HIS A 205 -2.06 -6.17 15.84
N LYS A 206 -1.98 -5.36 16.90
CA LYS A 206 -2.70 -4.08 17.05
C LYS A 206 -1.70 -2.94 17.22
N MET A 207 -1.99 -1.78 16.68
CA MET A 207 -1.16 -0.60 16.84
C MET A 207 -1.96 0.59 17.37
N PRO A 208 -1.44 1.32 18.38
CA PRO A 208 -2.04 2.58 18.77
C PRO A 208 -1.71 3.67 17.73
N LYS A 209 -2.68 4.55 17.46
CA LYS A 209 -2.54 5.67 16.54
C LYS A 209 -1.28 6.51 16.82
N SER A 210 -1.00 6.78 18.10
CA SER A 210 0.16 7.55 18.54
C SER A 210 1.49 6.90 18.14
N GLN A 211 1.58 5.57 18.16
CA GLN A 211 2.77 4.84 17.72
C GLN A 211 2.93 4.88 16.20
N ILE A 212 1.83 4.72 15.44
CA ILE A 212 1.83 4.86 13.98
C ILE A 212 2.36 6.25 13.59
N ILE A 213 1.78 7.30 14.13
CA ILE A 213 2.19 8.68 13.84
C ILE A 213 3.68 8.91 14.16
N LYS A 214 4.14 8.43 15.33
CA LYS A 214 5.54 8.54 15.74
C LYS A 214 6.50 7.90 14.73
N GLU A 215 6.20 6.68 14.26
CA GLU A 215 7.05 5.93 13.33
C GLU A 215 7.03 6.52 11.92
N TYR A 216 5.85 6.92 11.43
CA TYR A 216 5.69 7.53 10.10
C TYR A 216 6.33 8.92 10.02
N THR A 217 6.17 9.75 11.06
CA THR A 217 6.82 11.07 11.14
C THR A 217 8.34 10.94 11.15
N ALA A 218 8.89 9.98 11.92
CA ALA A 218 10.33 9.70 11.94
C ALA A 218 10.86 9.24 10.56
N SER A 219 9.99 8.66 9.73
CA SER A 219 10.28 8.22 8.37
C SER A 219 9.96 9.28 7.30
N ARG A 220 9.83 10.56 7.70
CA ARG A 220 9.57 11.70 6.81
C ARG A 220 8.24 11.57 6.04
N LEU A 221 7.22 11.12 6.74
CA LEU A 221 5.84 11.04 6.28
C LEU A 221 4.97 11.91 7.19
N LYS A 222 3.91 12.51 6.64
CA LYS A 222 2.97 13.35 7.38
C LYS A 222 1.55 12.84 7.18
N LEU A 223 0.74 12.88 8.24
CA LEU A 223 -0.68 12.55 8.17
C LEU A 223 -1.41 13.63 7.36
N VAL A 224 -2.20 13.21 6.35
CA VAL A 224 -2.93 14.12 5.45
C VAL A 224 -4.44 13.87 5.45
N ARG A 225 -4.88 12.68 5.88
CA ARG A 225 -6.29 12.32 6.02
C ARG A 225 -6.43 11.16 7.00
N GLU A 226 -7.55 11.08 7.69
CA GLU A 226 -7.95 9.90 8.46
C GLU A 226 -9.46 9.67 8.37
N TYR A 227 -9.86 8.41 8.59
CA TYR A 227 -11.26 8.00 8.73
C TYR A 227 -11.43 7.16 10.00
N ASN A 228 -12.31 7.56 10.91
CA ASN A 228 -12.38 7.02 12.28
C ASN A 228 -13.62 6.18 12.55
N GLU A 229 -14.46 5.90 11.52
CA GLU A 229 -15.74 5.21 11.71
C GLU A 229 -15.68 3.69 11.47
N LEU A 230 -14.48 3.13 11.15
CA LEU A 230 -14.33 1.68 11.02
C LEU A 230 -14.43 1.00 12.39
N PRO A 231 -15.04 -0.20 12.48
CA PRO A 231 -15.27 -0.87 13.77
C PRO A 231 -13.98 -1.22 14.50
N TRP A 232 -13.02 -1.85 13.83
CA TRP A 232 -11.82 -2.41 14.46
C TRP A 232 -10.51 -1.74 14.09
N GLN A 233 -10.47 -0.98 12.98
CA GLN A 233 -9.22 -0.47 12.41
C GLN A 233 -9.14 1.05 12.42
N HIS A 234 -7.91 1.56 12.47
CA HIS A 234 -7.59 2.90 11.99
C HIS A 234 -7.53 2.87 10.47
N LEU A 235 -7.99 3.92 9.81
CA LEU A 235 -7.69 4.18 8.41
C LEU A 235 -7.03 5.56 8.34
N MET A 236 -5.74 5.58 8.04
CA MET A 236 -4.90 6.78 8.06
C MET A 236 -4.17 6.93 6.73
N PHE A 237 -4.10 8.15 6.23
CA PHE A 237 -3.42 8.45 4.97
C PHE A 237 -2.22 9.34 5.22
N PHE A 238 -1.06 8.88 4.78
CA PHE A 238 0.19 9.59 4.93
C PHE A 238 0.77 9.94 3.56
N ALA A 239 1.27 11.16 3.43
CA ALA A 239 2.02 11.61 2.28
C ALA A 239 3.49 11.84 2.66
N ARG A 240 4.33 12.02 1.66
CA ARG A 240 5.72 12.48 1.86
C ARG A 240 5.72 13.82 2.61
N ASP A 241 6.73 14.07 3.44
CA ASP A 241 6.89 15.36 4.15
C ASP A 241 6.97 16.57 3.20
N ASP A 242 7.53 16.38 2.00
CA ASP A 242 7.65 17.37 0.93
C ASP A 242 6.46 17.39 -0.06
N SER A 243 5.41 16.58 0.16
CA SER A 243 4.18 16.59 -0.64
C SER A 243 3.44 17.94 -0.54
N PRO A 244 2.77 18.41 -1.62
CA PRO A 244 1.92 19.60 -1.55
C PRO A 244 0.64 19.39 -0.72
N LEU A 245 0.26 18.15 -0.41
CA LEU A 245 -0.91 17.86 0.41
C LEU A 245 -0.73 18.45 1.83
N PRO A 246 -1.77 19.12 2.40
CA PRO A 246 -1.69 19.69 3.73
C PRO A 246 -1.61 18.62 4.81
N ALA A 247 -0.77 18.82 5.82
CA ALA A 247 -0.78 17.99 7.02
C ALA A 247 -2.01 18.28 7.87
N ILE A 248 -2.51 17.27 8.56
CA ILE A 248 -3.58 17.41 9.56
C ILE A 248 -3.10 16.92 10.93
N GLU A 249 -3.76 17.42 11.98
CA GLU A 249 -3.60 16.87 13.33
C GLU A 249 -4.51 15.64 13.50
N PRO A 250 -4.03 14.58 14.15
CA PRO A 250 -4.83 13.39 14.42
C PRO A 250 -5.97 13.70 15.40
N LYS A 251 -7.12 13.07 15.21
CA LYS A 251 -8.31 13.19 16.09
C LYS A 251 -8.38 12.03 17.07
#